data_3dcfa3d5bf0c09003a9fe7d35c8f1ae8
#
_entry.id   3dcfa3d5bf0c09003a9fe7d35c8f1ae8
#
_cell.length_a   1.000
_cell.length_b   1.000
_cell.length_c   1.000
_cell.angle_alpha   90.00
_cell.angle_beta   90.00
_cell.angle_gamma   90.00
#
_symmetry.space_group_name_H-M   'P 1'
#
loop_
_entity.id
_entity.type
_entity.pdbx_description
1 polymer ?
#
loop_
_entity_poly.entity_id
_entity_poly.type
_entity_poly.pdbx_seq_one_letter_code
_entity_poly.pdbx_strand_id
1 'polypeptide(L)'
;SRIIISPGPGTPEQDSGVSNDVIRHFYKTTPILGVCLGQQCMGHVFGGTVTRAPRLMHGKVSPVYHTGKGVFYGLPSPFQATRYHSLIVQEPLPPELELTAFTMEGEVMGLRHREYPCIGVQFHPESILTEHGKDILRNFLTMSR
;
A
#
# COMPACT_ATOMS: atom_id res chain seq x y z
N SER A 1 -13.00 -14.63 3.67
CA SER A 1 -12.13 -13.91 4.61
C SER A 1 -11.22 -12.96 3.88
N ARG A 2 -10.82 -11.92 4.58
CA ARG A 2 -9.87 -10.92 4.06
C ARG A 2 -8.93 -10.51 5.18
N ILE A 3 -7.71 -10.11 4.80
CA ILE A 3 -6.68 -9.74 5.77
C ILE A 3 -6.28 -8.29 5.50
N ILE A 4 -6.25 -7.48 6.57
CA ILE A 4 -5.72 -6.12 6.52
C ILE A 4 -4.51 -6.09 7.45
N ILE A 5 -3.37 -5.68 6.92
CA ILE A 5 -2.15 -5.53 7.70
C ILE A 5 -2.04 -4.07 8.08
N SER A 6 -2.16 -3.81 9.38
CA SER A 6 -2.18 -2.46 9.93
C SER A 6 -0.84 -1.75 9.83
N PRO A 7 -0.85 -0.42 9.80
CA PRO A 7 0.40 0.33 9.90
C PRO A 7 1.05 0.14 11.26
N GLY A 8 2.35 0.36 11.31
CA GLY A 8 3.11 0.27 12.56
C GLY A 8 4.47 0.90 12.39
N PRO A 9 5.21 1.09 13.49
CA PRO A 9 6.58 1.62 13.41
C PRO A 9 7.56 0.54 12.93
N GLY A 10 8.75 0.97 12.56
CA GLY A 10 9.84 0.08 12.23
C GLY A 10 9.96 -0.22 10.74
N THR A 11 10.65 -1.31 10.43
CA THR A 11 10.94 -1.70 9.06
C THR A 11 10.48 -3.13 8.80
N PRO A 12 10.24 -3.48 7.53
CA PRO A 12 9.87 -4.87 7.18
C PRO A 12 10.91 -5.90 7.61
N GLU A 13 12.18 -5.54 7.60
CA GLU A 13 13.26 -6.46 7.94
C GLU A 13 13.34 -6.76 9.43
N GLN A 14 13.06 -5.77 10.28
CA GLN A 14 13.33 -5.85 11.70
C GLN A 14 12.10 -6.06 12.57
N ASP A 15 10.97 -5.45 12.20
CA ASP A 15 9.86 -5.29 13.13
C ASP A 15 8.55 -5.92 12.70
N SER A 16 8.52 -6.59 11.55
CA SER A 16 7.27 -7.07 10.97
C SER A 16 7.20 -8.58 10.76
N GLY A 17 7.93 -9.34 11.57
CA GLY A 17 8.07 -10.80 11.40
C GLY A 17 6.78 -11.52 11.05
N VAL A 18 5.72 -11.29 11.81
CA VAL A 18 4.43 -11.94 11.56
C VAL A 18 3.80 -11.45 10.25
N SER A 19 3.90 -10.15 9.96
CA SER A 19 3.28 -9.57 8.77
C SER A 19 3.89 -10.14 7.49
N ASN A 20 5.21 -10.27 7.43
CA ASN A 20 5.88 -10.87 6.28
C ASN A 20 5.44 -12.31 6.06
N ASP A 21 5.36 -13.09 7.14
CA ASP A 21 4.93 -14.49 7.07
C ASP A 21 3.48 -14.62 6.65
N VAL A 22 2.60 -13.75 7.13
CA VAL A 22 1.20 -13.72 6.72
C VAL A 22 1.08 -13.48 5.22
N ILE A 23 1.82 -12.52 4.69
CA ILE A 23 1.80 -12.23 3.25
C ILE A 23 2.28 -13.47 2.47
N ARG A 24 3.42 -14.05 2.85
CA ARG A 24 3.97 -15.21 2.15
C ARG A 24 3.01 -16.39 2.15
N HIS A 25 2.30 -16.60 3.25
CA HIS A 25 1.43 -17.75 3.42
C HIS A 25 0.08 -17.60 2.72
N PHE A 26 -0.49 -16.40 2.73
CA PHE A 26 -1.89 -16.19 2.33
C PHE A 26 -2.11 -15.44 1.01
N TYR A 27 -1.06 -14.88 0.39
CA TYR A 27 -1.29 -13.97 -0.74
C TYR A 27 -1.96 -14.61 -1.95
N LYS A 28 -1.83 -15.93 -2.12
CA LYS A 28 -2.45 -16.63 -3.25
C LYS A 28 -3.91 -16.99 -3.01
N THR A 29 -4.33 -17.10 -1.75
CA THR A 29 -5.63 -17.67 -1.40
C THR A 29 -6.57 -16.68 -0.74
N THR A 30 -6.05 -15.61 -0.16
CA THR A 30 -6.85 -14.68 0.66
C THR A 30 -6.52 -13.24 0.26
N PRO A 31 -7.54 -12.40 -0.02
CA PRO A 31 -7.28 -10.99 -0.31
C PRO A 31 -6.57 -10.31 0.87
N ILE A 32 -5.50 -9.57 0.56
CA ILE A 32 -4.68 -8.86 1.56
C ILE A 32 -4.58 -7.40 1.16
N LEU A 33 -4.80 -6.51 2.13
CA LEU A 33 -4.51 -5.09 2.00
C LEU A 33 -3.44 -4.72 3.02
N GLY A 34 -2.29 -4.28 2.55
CA GLY A 34 -1.22 -3.77 3.40
C GLY A 34 -1.27 -2.25 3.47
N VAL A 35 -1.37 -1.69 4.67
CA VAL A 35 -1.46 -0.25 4.90
C VAL A 35 -0.16 0.24 5.52
N CYS A 36 0.47 1.22 4.90
CA CYS A 36 1.71 1.86 5.34
C CYS A 36 2.83 0.83 5.49
N LEU A 37 3.21 0.43 6.71
CA LEU A 37 4.20 -0.63 6.91
C LEU A 37 3.78 -1.93 6.21
N GLY A 38 2.48 -2.21 6.14
CA GLY A 38 1.95 -3.37 5.42
C GLY A 38 2.31 -3.38 3.94
N GLN A 39 2.27 -2.23 3.27
CA GLN A 39 2.72 -2.12 1.89
C GLN A 39 4.23 -2.33 1.78
N GLN A 40 4.98 -1.81 2.73
CA GLN A 40 6.43 -1.98 2.76
C GLN A 40 6.80 -3.46 2.95
N CYS A 41 6.09 -4.16 3.82
CA CYS A 41 6.25 -5.60 4.00
C CYS A 41 5.99 -6.35 2.69
N MET A 42 4.95 -5.95 1.98
CA MET A 42 4.61 -6.54 0.69
C MET A 42 5.72 -6.34 -0.33
N GLY A 43 6.25 -5.12 -0.42
CA GLY A 43 7.40 -4.84 -1.29
C GLY A 43 8.60 -5.69 -0.93
N HIS A 44 8.88 -5.83 0.36
CA HIS A 44 10.01 -6.61 0.86
C HIS A 44 9.84 -8.11 0.56
N VAL A 45 8.66 -8.67 0.81
CA VAL A 45 8.38 -10.09 0.61
C VAL A 45 8.60 -10.51 -0.84
N PHE A 46 8.24 -9.67 -1.79
CA PHE A 46 8.38 -9.97 -3.21
C PHE A 46 9.74 -9.55 -3.79
N GLY A 47 10.69 -9.21 -2.94
CA GLY A 47 12.07 -8.96 -3.37
C GLY A 47 12.38 -7.51 -3.72
N GLY A 48 11.47 -6.59 -3.39
CA GLY A 48 11.68 -5.17 -3.63
C GLY A 48 12.56 -4.53 -2.57
N THR A 49 12.86 -3.25 -2.78
CA THR A 49 13.69 -2.45 -1.89
C THR A 49 12.81 -1.44 -1.16
N VAL A 50 12.97 -1.37 0.17
CA VAL A 50 12.35 -0.36 1.01
C VAL A 50 13.45 0.59 1.44
N THR A 51 13.26 1.88 1.20
CA THR A 51 14.27 2.90 1.44
C THR A 51 13.65 4.12 2.11
N ARG A 52 14.51 5.01 2.58
CA ARG A 52 14.06 6.27 3.19
C ARG A 52 13.41 7.15 2.14
N ALA A 53 12.24 7.71 2.46
CA ALA A 53 11.56 8.65 1.58
C ALA A 53 12.41 9.92 1.41
N PRO A 54 12.35 10.58 0.23
CA PRO A 54 13.09 11.83 0.02
C PRO A 54 12.73 12.91 1.02
N ARG A 55 11.52 12.86 1.56
CA ARG A 55 11.01 13.82 2.54
C ARG A 55 10.36 13.09 3.69
N LEU A 56 10.51 13.65 4.88
CA LEU A 56 9.83 13.14 6.07
C LEU A 56 8.35 13.51 6.01
N MET A 57 7.47 12.53 6.12
CA MET A 57 6.03 12.73 6.02
C MET A 57 5.34 12.33 7.30
N HIS A 58 5.05 13.31 8.14
CA HIS A 58 4.33 13.10 9.41
C HIS A 58 3.05 13.93 9.42
N GLY A 59 1.92 13.28 9.19
CA GLY A 59 0.63 13.92 9.24
C GLY A 59 0.36 14.90 8.12
N LYS A 60 1.10 14.80 7.03
CA LYS A 60 0.93 15.69 5.88
C LYS A 60 -0.04 15.08 4.88
N VAL A 61 -0.85 15.95 4.27
CA VAL A 61 -1.77 15.57 3.21
C VAL A 61 -1.10 15.84 1.87
N SER A 62 -1.17 14.87 0.97
CA SER A 62 -0.56 14.97 -0.36
C SER A 62 -1.52 14.47 -1.43
N PRO A 63 -1.45 15.03 -2.66
CA PRO A 63 -2.20 14.46 -3.78
C PRO A 63 -1.62 13.10 -4.16
N VAL A 64 -2.50 12.11 -4.30
CA VAL A 64 -2.14 10.76 -4.74
C VAL A 64 -2.82 10.52 -6.08
N TYR A 65 -2.01 10.24 -7.10
CA TYR A 65 -2.47 9.85 -8.43
C TYR A 65 -2.54 8.33 -8.52
N HIS A 66 -3.46 7.80 -9.32
CA HIS A 66 -3.62 6.36 -9.41
C HIS A 66 -4.07 5.92 -10.80
N THR A 67 -4.01 4.60 -11.04
CA THR A 67 -4.33 4.01 -12.33
C THR A 67 -5.80 3.57 -12.44
N GLY A 68 -6.59 3.72 -11.38
CA GLY A 68 -7.99 3.30 -11.35
C GLY A 68 -8.20 1.81 -11.16
N LYS A 69 -7.14 1.07 -10.85
CA LYS A 69 -7.22 -0.38 -10.68
C LYS A 69 -7.32 -0.78 -9.22
N GLY A 70 -7.92 -1.96 -8.98
CA GLY A 70 -8.03 -2.51 -7.62
C GLY A 70 -8.85 -1.61 -6.72
N VAL A 71 -8.27 -1.24 -5.58
CA VAL A 71 -8.96 -0.42 -4.58
C VAL A 71 -9.25 1.01 -5.04
N PHE A 72 -8.64 1.45 -6.13
CA PHE A 72 -8.83 2.80 -6.66
C PHE A 72 -9.95 2.89 -7.70
N TYR A 73 -10.63 1.79 -7.99
CA TYR A 73 -11.68 1.77 -8.98
C TYR A 73 -12.79 2.76 -8.63
N GLY A 74 -13.14 3.62 -9.59
CA GLY A 74 -14.21 4.59 -9.43
C GLY A 74 -13.84 5.85 -8.67
N LEU A 75 -12.59 6.00 -8.24
CA LEU A 75 -12.15 7.17 -7.49
C LEU A 75 -11.54 8.24 -8.39
N PRO A 76 -11.64 9.53 -8.00
CA PRO A 76 -10.96 10.59 -8.76
C PRO A 76 -9.44 10.47 -8.61
N SER A 77 -8.71 10.94 -9.60
CA SER A 77 -7.26 11.01 -9.55
C SER A 77 -6.82 12.43 -9.95
N PRO A 78 -6.14 13.17 -9.08
CA PRO A 78 -5.70 12.75 -7.75
C PRO A 78 -6.78 12.90 -6.68
N PHE A 79 -6.52 12.34 -5.50
CA PHE A 79 -7.26 12.65 -4.28
C PHE A 79 -6.25 12.93 -3.16
N GLN A 80 -6.70 13.61 -2.10
CA GLN A 80 -5.82 13.95 -0.98
C GLN A 80 -5.75 12.79 0.00
N ALA A 81 -4.55 12.44 0.43
CA ALA A 81 -4.35 11.35 1.38
C ALA A 81 -3.35 11.75 2.46
N THR A 82 -3.59 11.24 3.67
CA THR A 82 -2.73 11.49 4.83
C THR A 82 -1.54 10.53 4.81
N ARG A 83 -0.35 11.09 5.01
CA ARG A 83 0.90 10.34 4.99
C ARG A 83 1.60 10.43 6.35
N TYR A 84 1.98 9.27 6.89
CA TYR A 84 2.77 9.15 8.13
C TYR A 84 3.85 8.10 7.88
N HIS A 85 4.90 8.46 7.12
CA HIS A 85 5.93 7.49 6.83
C HIS A 85 7.28 8.16 6.60
N SER A 86 8.34 7.46 6.94
CA SER A 86 9.72 7.84 6.63
C SER A 86 10.35 6.90 5.61
N LEU A 87 9.69 5.78 5.32
CA LEU A 87 10.15 4.77 4.38
C LEU A 87 9.13 4.59 3.26
N ILE A 88 9.62 4.22 2.07
CA ILE A 88 8.78 3.89 0.91
C ILE A 88 9.37 2.67 0.20
N VAL A 89 8.51 1.99 -0.56
CA VAL A 89 8.97 0.99 -1.52
C VAL A 89 9.58 1.73 -2.70
N GLN A 90 10.78 1.34 -3.10
CA GLN A 90 11.53 2.03 -4.16
C GLN A 90 11.28 1.38 -5.52
N GLU A 91 11.19 2.21 -6.56
CA GLU A 91 11.21 1.70 -7.94
C GLU A 91 12.65 1.46 -8.39
N PRO A 92 12.88 0.49 -9.29
CA PRO A 92 11.88 -0.33 -9.97
C PRO A 92 11.28 -1.39 -9.03
N LEU A 93 10.01 -1.68 -9.23
CA LEU A 93 9.32 -2.70 -8.46
C LEU A 93 9.72 -4.10 -8.95
N PRO A 94 9.63 -5.13 -8.08
CA PRO A 94 9.78 -6.51 -8.54
C PRO A 94 8.78 -6.83 -9.66
N PRO A 95 9.11 -7.79 -10.55
CA PRO A 95 8.23 -8.08 -11.68
C PRO A 95 6.84 -8.59 -11.29
N GLU A 96 6.68 -9.15 -10.10
CA GLU A 96 5.37 -9.62 -9.61
C GLU A 96 4.45 -8.48 -9.22
N LEU A 97 4.97 -7.28 -9.00
CA LEU A 97 4.21 -6.13 -8.50
C LEU A 97 3.98 -5.09 -9.59
N GLU A 98 2.82 -4.45 -9.50
CA GLU A 98 2.43 -3.38 -10.41
C GLU A 98 2.19 -2.10 -9.60
N LEU A 99 2.72 -0.98 -10.10
CA LEU A 99 2.47 0.34 -9.52
C LEU A 99 1.02 0.74 -9.77
N THR A 100 0.29 1.11 -8.72
CA THR A 100 -1.11 1.52 -8.84
C THR A 100 -1.34 2.95 -8.40
N ALA A 101 -0.47 3.53 -7.58
CA ALA A 101 -0.61 4.92 -7.12
C ALA A 101 0.75 5.53 -6.84
N PHE A 102 0.84 6.84 -7.02
CA PHE A 102 2.11 7.56 -6.93
C PHE A 102 1.86 9.05 -6.64
N THR A 103 2.89 9.74 -6.14
CA THR A 103 2.90 11.19 -6.02
C THR A 103 3.54 11.83 -7.25
N MET A 104 3.40 13.15 -7.39
CA MET A 104 4.05 13.88 -8.49
C MET A 104 5.57 13.75 -8.43
N GLU A 105 6.12 13.54 -7.24
CA GLU A 105 7.56 13.34 -7.05
C GLU A 105 8.01 11.91 -7.40
N GLY A 106 7.08 11.04 -7.78
CA GLY A 106 7.41 9.68 -8.17
C GLY A 106 7.51 8.69 -7.02
N GLU A 107 6.98 9.05 -5.84
CA GLU A 107 6.97 8.13 -4.69
C GLU A 107 5.86 7.09 -4.87
N VAL A 108 6.16 5.84 -4.56
CA VAL A 108 5.18 4.74 -4.64
C VAL A 108 4.16 4.88 -3.53
N MET A 109 2.89 5.06 -3.88
CA MET A 109 1.79 5.21 -2.93
C MET A 109 0.82 4.03 -2.97
N GLY A 110 0.90 3.20 -3.98
CA GLY A 110 0.09 2.00 -4.10
C GLY A 110 0.74 0.98 -5.01
N LEU A 111 0.57 -0.28 -4.70
CA LEU A 111 1.04 -1.38 -5.53
C LEU A 111 0.10 -2.58 -5.39
N ARG A 112 0.20 -3.52 -6.31
CA ARG A 112 -0.57 -4.75 -6.23
C ARG A 112 0.19 -5.89 -6.89
N HIS A 113 -0.11 -7.12 -6.46
CA HIS A 113 0.38 -8.30 -7.15
C HIS A 113 -0.36 -8.41 -8.49
N ARG A 114 0.35 -8.79 -9.54
CA ARG A 114 -0.23 -8.86 -10.89
C ARG A 114 -1.27 -9.96 -11.04
N GLU A 115 -1.15 -11.04 -10.26
CA GLU A 115 -2.00 -12.23 -10.40
C GLU A 115 -2.92 -12.47 -9.21
N TYR A 116 -2.51 -12.08 -8.00
CA TYR A 116 -3.21 -12.45 -6.78
C TYR A 116 -3.76 -11.20 -6.08
N PRO A 117 -4.81 -11.35 -5.25
CA PRO A 117 -5.46 -10.21 -4.60
C PRO A 117 -4.67 -9.70 -3.40
N CYS A 118 -3.44 -9.28 -3.63
CA CYS A 118 -2.54 -8.70 -2.63
C CYS A 118 -2.24 -7.27 -3.04
N ILE A 119 -2.68 -6.31 -2.21
CA ILE A 119 -2.69 -4.89 -2.54
C ILE A 119 -2.05 -4.10 -1.41
N GLY A 120 -1.33 -3.05 -1.75
CA GLY A 120 -0.73 -2.15 -0.76
C GLY A 120 -1.06 -0.70 -1.03
N VAL A 121 -1.17 0.08 0.05
CA VAL A 121 -1.23 1.54 0.01
C VAL A 121 -0.26 2.08 1.05
N GLN A 122 0.44 3.18 0.70
CA GLN A 122 1.41 3.79 1.60
C GLN A 122 0.76 4.79 2.55
N PHE A 123 -0.34 5.38 2.14
CA PHE A 123 -1.07 6.35 2.95
C PHE A 123 -2.07 5.65 3.87
N HIS A 124 -2.77 6.45 4.70
CA HIS A 124 -3.71 5.94 5.69
C HIS A 124 -5.16 6.15 5.22
N PRO A 125 -5.82 5.14 4.64
CA PRO A 125 -7.21 5.30 4.19
C PRO A 125 -8.18 5.46 5.36
N GLU A 126 -7.80 5.02 6.55
CA GLU A 126 -8.65 5.15 7.74
C GLU A 126 -8.65 6.58 8.31
N SER A 127 -7.69 7.41 7.94
CA SER A 127 -7.57 8.78 8.45
C SER A 127 -8.72 9.65 7.95
N ILE A 128 -9.27 10.48 8.84
CA ILE A 128 -10.35 11.41 8.50
C ILE A 128 -9.91 12.42 7.44
N LEU A 129 -8.62 12.70 7.33
CA LEU A 129 -8.08 13.66 6.36
C LEU A 129 -7.81 13.03 4.99
N THR A 130 -7.96 11.72 4.85
CA THR A 130 -7.83 11.05 3.56
C THR A 130 -9.18 11.07 2.85
N GLU A 131 -9.21 11.67 1.66
CA GLU A 131 -10.41 11.66 0.83
C GLU A 131 -10.66 10.25 0.30
N HIS A 132 -11.93 9.85 0.23
CA HIS A 132 -12.34 8.55 -0.33
C HIS A 132 -11.72 7.34 0.38
N GLY A 133 -11.22 7.50 1.61
CA GLY A 133 -10.64 6.38 2.36
C GLY A 133 -11.62 5.24 2.56
N LYS A 134 -12.89 5.57 2.86
CA LYS A 134 -13.94 4.56 3.02
C LYS A 134 -14.22 3.82 1.72
N ASP A 135 -14.14 4.50 0.59
CA ASP A 135 -14.34 3.87 -0.71
C ASP A 135 -13.22 2.89 -1.03
N ILE A 136 -11.99 3.23 -0.67
CA ILE A 136 -10.84 2.34 -0.82
C ILE A 136 -11.05 1.06 -0.02
N LEU A 137 -11.44 1.20 1.25
CA LEU A 137 -11.71 0.05 2.12
C LEU A 137 -12.89 -0.78 1.60
N ARG A 138 -13.95 -0.12 1.14
CA ARG A 138 -15.10 -0.81 0.55
C ARG A 138 -14.70 -1.57 -0.70
N ASN A 139 -13.90 -0.96 -1.58
CA ASN A 139 -13.43 -1.63 -2.78
C ASN A 139 -12.63 -2.88 -2.43
N PHE A 140 -11.78 -2.80 -1.39
CA PHE A 140 -11.06 -3.98 -0.94
C PHE A 140 -12.00 -5.06 -0.42
N LEU A 141 -13.01 -4.69 0.37
CA LEU A 141 -13.94 -5.65 0.96
C LEU A 141 -14.83 -6.33 -0.07
N THR A 142 -15.06 -5.70 -1.21
CA THR A 142 -15.95 -6.22 -2.24
C THR A 142 -15.21 -6.81 -3.45
N MET A 143 -13.90 -6.65 -3.54
CA MET A 143 -13.15 -7.19 -4.67
C MET A 143 -13.18 -8.70 -4.69
N SER A 144 -13.28 -9.29 -5.88
CA SER A 144 -13.23 -10.74 -6.04
C SER A 144 -11.78 -11.23 -5.97
N ARG A 145 -11.66 -12.50 -5.67
CA ARG A 145 -10.36 -13.16 -5.62
C ARG A 145 -9.78 -13.39 -7.00
#